data_f0b502e784d58c646641e332570c0b42
#
_entry.id   f0b502e784d58c646641e332570c0b42
#
_cell.length_a   1.000
_cell.length_b   1.000
_cell.length_c   1.000
_cell.angle_alpha   90.00
_cell.angle_beta   90.00
_cell.angle_gamma   90.00
#
_symmetry.space_group_name_H-M   'P 1'
#
loop_
_entity.id
_entity.type
_entity.pdbx_description
1 polymer ?
#
loop_
_entity_poly.entity_id
_entity_poly.type
_entity_poly.pdbx_seq_one_letter_code
_entity_poly.pdbx_strand_id
1 'polypeptide(L)'
;MPSFIYLLNIVLILSFSSVFSDTNERPRAREAGLIVGIFEPGNFNAITDVKGVKVGHVTKIEGNDIRTGITAIIPAPGNLYTHPIPAWIHVGNGYGKMIGETQVREFGEIETPILLTCTLCVWSAANALKEWVYDQPGMGEHTVNPIVGETNDGKVNNMWADPIQK
;
A
#
# COMPACT_ATOMS: atom_id res chain seq x y z
N MET A 1 -16.36 57.64 -33.00
CA MET A 1 -15.26 56.93 -32.35
C MET A 1 -15.68 56.22 -31.04
N PRO A 2 -16.76 55.47 -30.98
CA PRO A 2 -17.00 54.63 -29.80
C PRO A 2 -16.89 53.11 -30.07
N SER A 3 -16.66 52.68 -31.32
CA SER A 3 -16.67 51.22 -31.63
C SER A 3 -15.39 50.47 -31.31
N PHE A 4 -14.28 51.15 -31.08
CA PHE A 4 -12.97 50.51 -30.84
C PHE A 4 -12.78 50.02 -29.39
N ILE A 5 -13.48 50.63 -28.45
CA ILE A 5 -13.35 50.30 -27.03
C ILE A 5 -14.10 49.02 -26.69
N TYR A 6 -15.20 48.73 -27.38
CA TYR A 6 -15.96 47.46 -27.14
C TYR A 6 -15.28 46.22 -27.70
N LEU A 7 -14.49 46.33 -28.77
CA LEU A 7 -13.73 45.20 -29.28
C LEU A 7 -12.59 44.77 -28.36
N LEU A 8 -11.97 45.73 -27.68
CA LEU A 8 -10.85 45.46 -26.76
C LEU A 8 -11.32 44.73 -25.50
N ASN A 9 -12.53 45.02 -25.02
CA ASN A 9 -13.11 44.37 -23.84
C ASN A 9 -13.60 42.92 -24.13
N ILE A 10 -14.03 42.62 -25.35
CA ILE A 10 -14.44 41.29 -25.74
C ILE A 10 -13.22 40.35 -25.88
N VAL A 11 -12.09 40.86 -26.37
CA VAL A 11 -10.86 40.07 -26.48
C VAL A 11 -10.26 39.79 -25.12
N LEU A 12 -10.41 40.65 -24.12
CA LEU A 12 -9.89 40.44 -22.76
C LEU A 12 -10.71 39.43 -21.95
N ILE A 13 -12.01 39.27 -22.28
CA ILE A 13 -12.89 38.27 -21.59
C ILE A 13 -12.69 36.86 -22.15
N LEU A 14 -12.25 36.74 -23.43
CA LEU A 14 -12.01 35.43 -24.07
C LEU A 14 -10.68 34.78 -23.67
N SER A 15 -9.79 35.50 -23.02
CA SER A 15 -8.46 35.00 -22.62
C SER A 15 -8.43 34.35 -21.22
N PHE A 16 -9.55 34.34 -20.49
CA PHE A 16 -9.64 33.70 -19.17
C PHE A 16 -10.41 32.36 -19.14
N SER A 17 -10.68 31.78 -20.30
CA SER A 17 -11.25 30.41 -20.40
C SER A 17 -10.13 29.41 -20.64
N SER A 18 -9.12 29.38 -19.78
CA SER A 18 -8.09 28.39 -19.86
C SER A 18 -8.12 27.51 -18.62
N VAL A 19 -8.46 26.28 -18.89
CA VAL A 19 -7.87 25.10 -18.27
C VAL A 19 -8.30 24.87 -16.82
N PHE A 20 -9.57 24.52 -16.59
CA PHE A 20 -9.82 23.38 -15.75
C PHE A 20 -9.75 22.15 -16.65
N SER A 21 -8.57 21.61 -16.83
CA SER A 21 -8.43 20.21 -17.20
C SER A 21 -9.01 19.44 -16.02
N ASP A 22 -10.21 18.92 -16.20
CA ASP A 22 -10.83 17.96 -15.31
C ASP A 22 -10.07 16.63 -15.50
N THR A 23 -8.81 16.62 -15.08
CA THR A 23 -8.09 15.38 -14.84
C THR A 23 -8.69 14.83 -13.56
N ASN A 24 -9.50 13.82 -13.69
CA ASN A 24 -10.08 13.02 -12.62
C ASN A 24 -8.97 12.25 -11.85
N GLU A 25 -7.75 12.78 -11.83
CA GLU A 25 -6.59 12.29 -11.13
C GLU A 25 -6.61 12.86 -9.71
N ARG A 26 -6.74 11.97 -8.76
CA ARG A 26 -6.61 12.32 -7.34
C ARG A 26 -5.16 12.73 -7.06
N PRO A 27 -4.88 13.96 -6.61
CA PRO A 27 -3.53 14.40 -6.35
C PRO A 27 -2.92 13.57 -5.21
N ARG A 28 -1.62 13.34 -5.27
CA ARG A 28 -0.87 12.81 -4.14
C ARG A 28 -0.82 13.87 -3.02
N ALA A 29 -0.59 13.43 -1.78
CA ALA A 29 -0.61 14.32 -0.61
C ALA A 29 0.28 15.57 -0.78
N ARG A 30 1.50 15.42 -1.31
CA ARG A 30 2.42 16.56 -1.55
C ARG A 30 1.93 17.49 -2.65
N GLU A 31 1.33 16.97 -3.72
CA GLU A 31 0.73 17.76 -4.80
C GLU A 31 -0.48 18.57 -4.30
N ALA A 32 -1.20 18.01 -3.31
CA ALA A 32 -2.26 18.70 -2.59
C ALA A 32 -1.75 19.67 -1.48
N GLY A 33 -0.43 19.87 -1.36
CA GLY A 33 0.17 20.77 -0.37
C GLY A 33 0.37 20.16 1.02
N LEU A 34 0.12 18.85 1.20
CA LEU A 34 0.34 18.14 2.47
C LEU A 34 1.79 17.63 2.51
N ILE A 35 2.65 18.38 3.18
CA ILE A 35 4.06 18.01 3.37
C ILE A 35 4.21 17.36 4.73
N VAL A 36 4.60 16.09 4.75
CA VAL A 36 4.84 15.31 5.97
C VAL A 36 6.33 15.01 6.09
N GLY A 37 6.86 15.20 7.30
CA GLY A 37 8.28 14.98 7.59
C GLY A 37 9.17 16.16 7.22
N ILE A 38 10.46 16.03 7.56
CA ILE A 38 11.47 17.08 7.41
C ILE A 38 12.48 16.77 6.30
N PHE A 39 12.45 15.55 5.75
CA PHE A 39 13.36 15.13 4.69
C PHE A 39 12.69 15.24 3.32
N GLU A 40 13.50 15.51 2.31
CA GLU A 40 13.03 15.46 0.93
C GLU A 40 12.71 14.02 0.51
N PRO A 41 11.66 13.80 -0.29
CA PRO A 41 11.34 12.48 -0.79
C PRO A 41 12.36 12.01 -1.82
N GLY A 42 12.46 10.69 -2.01
CA GLY A 42 13.13 10.10 -3.14
C GLY A 42 12.38 10.34 -4.47
N ASN A 43 12.93 9.81 -5.57
CA ASN A 43 12.43 10.07 -6.93
C ASN A 43 10.95 9.67 -7.15
N PHE A 44 10.51 8.60 -6.48
CA PHE A 44 9.12 8.11 -6.59
C PHE A 44 8.23 8.58 -5.45
N ASN A 45 8.82 9.20 -4.42
CA ASN A 45 8.13 9.51 -3.16
C ASN A 45 7.35 8.27 -2.64
N ALA A 46 8.03 7.14 -2.59
CA ALA A 46 7.49 5.83 -2.24
C ALA A 46 8.54 4.94 -1.57
N ILE A 47 8.13 3.88 -0.88
CA ILE A 47 9.06 2.93 -0.24
C ILE A 47 9.97 2.23 -1.25
N THR A 48 9.58 2.17 -2.51
CA THR A 48 10.39 1.63 -3.62
C THR A 48 11.56 2.52 -4.02
N ASP A 49 11.73 3.71 -3.44
CA ASP A 49 12.97 4.48 -3.52
C ASP A 49 14.12 3.77 -2.80
N VAL A 50 13.82 2.90 -1.83
CA VAL A 50 14.81 2.04 -1.20
C VAL A 50 15.18 0.91 -2.16
N LYS A 51 16.46 0.84 -2.53
CA LYS A 51 16.96 -0.14 -3.49
C LYS A 51 16.69 -1.58 -3.03
N GLY A 52 16.02 -2.34 -3.89
CA GLY A 52 15.70 -3.76 -3.64
C GLY A 52 14.30 -3.99 -3.07
N VAL A 53 13.63 -2.96 -2.55
CA VAL A 53 12.23 -3.06 -2.12
C VAL A 53 11.33 -3.20 -3.34
N LYS A 54 10.41 -4.17 -3.29
CA LYS A 54 9.37 -4.38 -4.30
C LYS A 54 8.00 -4.36 -3.66
N VAL A 55 7.01 -3.83 -4.38
CA VAL A 55 5.61 -3.78 -3.96
C VAL A 55 4.73 -4.29 -5.08
N GLY A 56 3.76 -5.12 -4.73
CA GLY A 56 2.72 -5.59 -5.62
C GLY A 56 1.34 -5.46 -4.98
N HIS A 57 0.32 -5.21 -5.79
CA HIS A 57 -1.07 -5.09 -5.36
C HIS A 57 -1.98 -5.98 -6.18
N VAL A 58 -2.95 -6.59 -5.52
CA VAL A 58 -4.11 -7.21 -6.16
C VAL A 58 -5.36 -6.57 -5.58
N THR A 59 -6.18 -6.00 -6.44
CA THR A 59 -7.46 -5.39 -6.05
C THR A 59 -8.59 -6.34 -6.38
N LYS A 60 -9.51 -6.53 -5.43
CA LYS A 60 -10.72 -7.34 -5.59
C LYS A 60 -11.96 -6.46 -5.47
N ILE A 61 -12.72 -6.39 -6.55
CA ILE A 61 -13.98 -5.68 -6.65
C ILE A 61 -15.01 -6.65 -7.20
N GLU A 62 -15.98 -7.03 -6.36
CA GLU A 62 -17.05 -7.95 -6.75
C GLU A 62 -18.39 -7.45 -6.21
N GLY A 63 -19.45 -7.58 -7.02
CA GLY A 63 -20.78 -7.15 -6.64
C GLY A 63 -20.82 -5.68 -6.17
N ASN A 64 -21.66 -5.42 -5.19
CA ASN A 64 -21.87 -4.08 -4.63
C ASN A 64 -21.12 -3.83 -3.32
N ASP A 65 -20.54 -4.85 -2.70
CA ASP A 65 -20.04 -4.80 -1.33
C ASP A 65 -18.62 -5.33 -1.12
N ILE A 66 -18.00 -5.96 -2.13
CA ILE A 66 -16.59 -6.35 -2.05
C ILE A 66 -15.72 -5.26 -2.68
N ARG A 67 -14.92 -4.61 -1.85
CA ARG A 67 -13.99 -3.53 -2.22
C ARG A 67 -12.73 -3.64 -1.38
N THR A 68 -11.85 -4.57 -1.74
CA THR A 68 -10.65 -4.87 -0.96
C THR A 68 -9.49 -5.34 -1.85
N GLY A 69 -8.50 -5.94 -1.27
CA GLY A 69 -7.34 -6.47 -1.96
C GLY A 69 -6.24 -6.91 -1.02
N ILE A 70 -5.09 -7.16 -1.60
CA ILE A 70 -3.88 -7.50 -0.87
C ILE A 70 -2.70 -6.72 -1.44
N THR A 71 -1.84 -6.25 -0.55
CA THR A 71 -0.55 -5.66 -0.89
C THR A 71 0.56 -6.57 -0.39
N ALA A 72 1.51 -6.91 -1.25
CA ALA A 72 2.72 -7.62 -0.90
C ALA A 72 3.93 -6.68 -0.96
N ILE A 73 4.76 -6.70 0.07
CA ILE A 73 6.01 -5.95 0.13
C ILE A 73 7.14 -6.96 0.30
N ILE A 74 8.07 -6.96 -0.64
CA ILE A 74 9.33 -7.71 -0.54
C ILE A 74 10.40 -6.69 -0.15
N PRO A 75 10.85 -6.67 1.12
CA PRO A 75 11.70 -5.60 1.63
C PRO A 75 13.18 -5.71 1.22
N ALA A 76 13.62 -6.90 0.77
CA ALA A 76 14.96 -7.12 0.27
C ALA A 76 14.97 -8.24 -0.79
N PRO A 77 15.97 -8.28 -1.69
CA PRO A 77 16.11 -9.36 -2.65
C PRO A 77 16.55 -10.68 -2.00
N GLY A 78 16.22 -11.79 -2.66
CA GLY A 78 16.61 -13.14 -2.23
C GLY A 78 15.55 -13.81 -1.34
N ASN A 79 15.95 -14.93 -0.72
CA ASN A 79 15.09 -15.66 0.21
C ASN A 79 15.29 -15.11 1.62
N LEU A 80 14.28 -14.41 2.12
CA LEU A 80 14.30 -13.78 3.43
C LEU A 80 14.37 -14.79 4.57
N TYR A 81 13.90 -16.01 4.37
CA TYR A 81 13.98 -17.05 5.39
C TYR A 81 15.43 -17.48 5.65
N THR A 82 16.22 -17.65 4.58
CA THR A 82 17.64 -18.02 4.71
C THR A 82 18.54 -16.82 5.03
N HIS A 83 18.07 -15.61 4.76
CA HIS A 83 18.78 -14.36 5.01
C HIS A 83 17.81 -13.33 5.58
N PRO A 84 17.40 -13.48 6.86
CA PRO A 84 16.52 -12.53 7.54
C PRO A 84 17.11 -11.12 7.55
N ILE A 85 16.27 -10.14 7.57
CA ILE A 85 16.69 -8.74 7.61
C ILE A 85 16.24 -8.07 8.90
N PRO A 86 17.03 -7.12 9.44
CA PRO A 86 16.63 -6.36 10.63
C PRO A 86 15.28 -5.67 10.41
N ALA A 87 14.41 -5.77 11.41
CA ALA A 87 13.09 -5.18 11.38
C ALA A 87 12.59 -4.80 12.77
N TRP A 88 11.64 -3.88 12.78
CA TRP A 88 10.90 -3.49 13.98
C TRP A 88 9.45 -3.20 13.62
N ILE A 89 8.53 -3.54 14.52
CA ILE A 89 7.11 -3.24 14.37
C ILE A 89 6.67 -2.29 15.48
N HIS A 90 6.13 -1.14 15.10
CA HIS A 90 5.47 -0.25 16.04
C HIS A 90 3.98 -0.59 16.12
N VAL A 91 3.51 -0.97 17.31
CA VAL A 91 2.10 -1.27 17.56
C VAL A 91 1.43 -0.01 18.11
N GLY A 92 0.74 0.72 17.26
CA GLY A 92 0.01 1.94 17.64
C GLY A 92 -1.24 1.66 18.49
N ASN A 93 -1.87 0.50 18.30
CA ASN A 93 -2.94 -0.04 19.13
C ASN A 93 -3.01 -1.56 18.99
N GLY A 94 -3.55 -2.24 20.00
CA GLY A 94 -3.64 -3.69 20.05
C GLY A 94 -4.92 -4.27 19.43
N TYR A 95 -5.79 -3.46 18.81
CA TYR A 95 -7.01 -3.94 18.20
C TYR A 95 -6.79 -4.43 16.76
N GLY A 96 -5.89 -3.80 16.04
CA GLY A 96 -5.48 -4.21 14.69
C GLY A 96 -4.76 -5.56 14.71
N LYS A 97 -5.08 -6.41 13.71
CA LYS A 97 -4.46 -7.73 13.59
C LYS A 97 -3.09 -7.59 12.94
N MET A 98 -2.07 -8.16 13.59
CA MET A 98 -0.71 -8.23 13.09
C MET A 98 -0.11 -9.58 13.44
N ILE A 99 -0.02 -10.47 12.46
CA ILE A 99 0.63 -11.78 12.62
C ILE A 99 2.15 -11.60 12.48
N GLY A 100 2.91 -12.35 13.28
CA GLY A 100 4.38 -12.34 13.27
C GLY A 100 5.01 -11.25 14.14
N GLU A 101 4.23 -10.35 14.74
CA GLU A 101 4.73 -9.25 15.57
C GLU A 101 5.60 -9.74 16.75
N THR A 102 5.19 -10.80 17.41
CA THR A 102 5.91 -11.34 18.56
C THR A 102 7.31 -11.81 18.21
N GLN A 103 7.52 -12.46 17.07
CA GLN A 103 8.83 -12.88 16.61
C GLN A 103 9.70 -11.67 16.24
N VAL A 104 9.16 -10.70 15.50
CA VAL A 104 9.91 -9.50 15.13
C VAL A 104 10.37 -8.73 16.38
N ARG A 105 9.50 -8.63 17.39
CA ARG A 105 9.84 -7.96 18.65
C ARG A 105 10.92 -8.70 19.44
N GLU A 106 10.92 -10.03 19.41
CA GLU A 106 11.88 -10.86 20.15
C GLU A 106 13.23 -10.94 19.44
N PHE A 107 13.25 -11.15 18.14
CA PHE A 107 14.47 -11.37 17.35
C PHE A 107 14.98 -10.12 16.61
N GLY A 108 14.13 -9.11 16.42
CA GLY A 108 14.52 -7.89 15.72
C GLY A 108 14.70 -8.07 14.23
N GLU A 109 14.10 -9.10 13.63
CA GLU A 109 14.24 -9.43 12.20
C GLU A 109 12.96 -10.01 11.61
N ILE A 110 12.84 -9.98 10.28
CA ILE A 110 11.78 -10.63 9.51
C ILE A 110 12.36 -11.63 8.52
N GLU A 111 11.65 -12.74 8.34
CA GLU A 111 12.04 -13.88 7.50
C GLU A 111 11.07 -14.12 6.33
N THR A 112 10.05 -13.28 6.17
CA THR A 112 9.04 -13.38 5.11
C THR A 112 8.78 -12.03 4.46
N PRO A 113 8.20 -12.00 3.24
CA PRO A 113 7.51 -10.81 2.76
C PRO A 113 6.46 -10.32 3.77
N ILE A 114 6.06 -9.06 3.62
CA ILE A 114 4.98 -8.45 4.42
C ILE A 114 3.73 -8.42 3.56
N LEU A 115 2.61 -8.94 4.08
CA LEU A 115 1.31 -8.80 3.45
C LEU A 115 0.42 -7.84 4.24
N LEU A 116 -0.34 -7.01 3.52
CA LEU A 116 -1.38 -6.15 4.08
C LEU A 116 -2.68 -6.47 3.36
N THR A 117 -3.76 -6.73 4.11
CA THR A 117 -5.03 -7.16 3.54
C THR A 117 -6.22 -6.79 4.43
N CYS A 118 -7.42 -7.15 4.02
CA CYS A 118 -8.66 -6.84 4.74
C CYS A 118 -8.66 -7.36 6.18
N THR A 119 -9.50 -6.75 7.02
CA THR A 119 -9.58 -6.98 8.47
C THR A 119 -9.64 -8.46 8.86
N LEU A 120 -10.51 -9.26 8.22
CA LEU A 120 -10.66 -10.68 8.55
C LEU A 120 -9.87 -11.61 7.61
N CYS A 121 -9.29 -11.08 6.53
CA CYS A 121 -8.51 -11.85 5.57
C CYS A 121 -7.08 -12.17 6.04
N VAL A 122 -6.65 -11.62 7.16
CA VAL A 122 -5.28 -11.76 7.68
C VAL A 122 -4.88 -13.22 7.85
N TRP A 123 -5.81 -14.05 8.32
CA TRP A 123 -5.57 -15.49 8.57
C TRP A 123 -5.36 -16.26 7.26
N SER A 124 -6.24 -16.03 6.27
CA SER A 124 -6.15 -16.66 4.95
C SER A 124 -4.85 -16.24 4.25
N ALA A 125 -4.51 -14.94 4.32
CA ALA A 125 -3.26 -14.42 3.75
C ALA A 125 -2.02 -14.98 4.45
N ALA A 126 -2.05 -15.16 5.77
CA ALA A 126 -0.94 -15.77 6.51
C ALA A 126 -0.72 -17.22 6.12
N ASN A 127 -1.79 -17.99 5.95
CA ASN A 127 -1.69 -19.37 5.49
C ASN A 127 -1.11 -19.45 4.06
N ALA A 128 -1.57 -18.57 3.16
CA ALA A 128 -1.03 -18.52 1.80
C ALA A 128 0.45 -18.09 1.77
N LEU A 129 0.83 -17.10 2.60
CA LEU A 129 2.23 -16.67 2.69
C LEU A 129 3.14 -17.78 3.24
N LYS A 130 2.69 -18.49 4.27
CA LYS A 130 3.41 -19.67 4.80
C LYS A 130 3.68 -20.70 3.69
N GLU A 131 2.68 -21.05 2.90
CA GLU A 131 2.85 -22.01 1.81
C GLU A 131 3.79 -21.49 0.72
N TRP A 132 3.65 -20.20 0.35
CA TRP A 132 4.56 -19.57 -0.60
C TRP A 132 6.03 -19.63 -0.12
N VAL A 133 6.27 -19.43 1.19
CA VAL A 133 7.63 -19.53 1.76
C VAL A 133 8.15 -20.97 1.66
N TYR A 134 7.30 -21.97 1.93
CA TYR A 134 7.70 -23.37 1.81
C TYR A 134 8.10 -23.77 0.38
N ASP A 135 7.52 -23.13 -0.61
CA ASP A 135 7.88 -23.35 -2.01
C ASP A 135 9.20 -22.67 -2.43
N GLN A 136 9.82 -21.86 -1.55
CA GLN A 136 11.07 -21.19 -1.88
C GLN A 136 12.27 -22.17 -1.79
N PRO A 137 13.27 -22.03 -2.70
CA PRO A 137 14.47 -22.86 -2.65
C PRO A 137 15.20 -22.76 -1.31
N GLY A 138 15.59 -23.90 -0.75
CA GLY A 138 16.38 -23.97 0.50
C GLY A 138 15.55 -23.92 1.77
N MET A 139 14.22 -23.94 1.67
CA MET A 139 13.34 -23.87 2.83
C MET A 139 13.42 -25.11 3.71
N GLY A 140 13.33 -26.29 3.20
CA GLY A 140 13.30 -27.54 4.01
C GLY A 140 12.10 -27.63 4.93
N GLU A 141 12.15 -28.55 5.92
CA GLU A 141 11.08 -28.77 6.93
C GLU A 141 11.31 -27.89 8.17
N HIS A 142 10.98 -26.61 8.06
CA HIS A 142 11.14 -25.63 9.14
C HIS A 142 9.84 -24.89 9.45
N THR A 143 9.78 -24.29 10.64
CA THR A 143 8.69 -23.37 10.99
C THR A 143 8.93 -22.00 10.37
N VAL A 144 7.86 -21.24 10.14
CA VAL A 144 7.92 -19.86 9.65
C VAL A 144 6.82 -19.04 10.31
N ASN A 145 7.12 -17.77 10.61
CA ASN A 145 6.14 -16.81 11.11
C ASN A 145 5.84 -15.76 10.02
N PRO A 146 4.72 -15.90 9.30
CA PRO A 146 4.32 -14.93 8.31
C PRO A 146 4.09 -13.54 8.91
N ILE A 147 4.48 -12.49 8.21
CA ILE A 147 4.18 -11.11 8.58
C ILE A 147 2.96 -10.63 7.80
N VAL A 148 1.83 -10.52 8.48
CA VAL A 148 0.57 -10.10 7.84
C VAL A 148 -0.17 -9.12 8.72
N GLY A 149 -0.42 -7.93 8.20
CA GLY A 149 -1.18 -6.87 8.86
C GLY A 149 -2.55 -6.62 8.23
N GLU A 150 -3.50 -6.16 9.06
CA GLU A 150 -4.78 -5.71 8.54
C GLU A 150 -4.71 -4.29 8.00
N THR A 151 -5.54 -4.02 6.99
CA THR A 151 -5.97 -2.69 6.59
C THR A 151 -7.48 -2.62 6.87
N ASN A 152 -7.89 -1.78 7.82
CA ASN A 152 -9.30 -1.73 8.23
C ASN A 152 -10.17 -1.17 7.12
N ASP A 153 -10.87 -2.03 6.42
CA ASP A 153 -11.71 -1.74 5.26
C ASP A 153 -13.22 -1.88 5.55
N GLY A 154 -13.63 -2.15 6.79
CA GLY A 154 -14.99 -2.47 7.18
C GLY A 154 -16.06 -1.41 6.90
N LYS A 155 -15.66 -0.18 6.50
CA LYS A 155 -16.60 0.87 6.07
C LYS A 155 -16.93 0.80 4.57
N VAL A 156 -16.10 0.14 3.77
CA VAL A 156 -16.20 0.11 2.30
C VAL A 156 -16.27 -1.30 1.75
N ASN A 157 -15.98 -2.31 2.57
CA ASN A 157 -15.93 -3.71 2.20
C ASN A 157 -16.77 -4.56 3.15
N ASN A 158 -17.47 -5.55 2.63
CA ASN A 158 -18.09 -6.59 3.43
C ASN A 158 -17.01 -7.53 3.98
N MET A 159 -16.48 -7.19 5.15
CA MET A 159 -15.40 -7.96 5.78
C MET A 159 -15.79 -9.40 6.15
N TRP A 160 -17.11 -9.68 6.31
CA TRP A 160 -17.61 -10.99 6.68
C TRP A 160 -17.60 -12.00 5.53
N ALA A 161 -17.50 -11.52 4.29
CA ALA A 161 -17.46 -12.38 3.11
C ALA A 161 -16.13 -13.14 2.96
N ASP A 162 -15.09 -12.76 3.75
CA ASP A 162 -13.72 -13.30 3.65
C ASP A 162 -13.25 -13.43 2.18
N PRO A 163 -13.20 -12.31 1.45
CA PRO A 163 -13.06 -12.36 -0.01
C PRO A 163 -11.66 -12.75 -0.48
N ILE A 164 -10.65 -12.74 0.41
CA ILE A 164 -9.27 -13.16 0.12
C ILE A 164 -9.11 -14.61 0.59
N GLN A 165 -9.36 -15.52 -0.29
CA GLN A 165 -9.13 -16.94 -0.09
C GLN A 165 -7.93 -17.40 -0.92
N LYS A 166 -7.42 -18.58 -0.61
CA LYS A 166 -6.29 -19.22 -1.27
C LYS A 166 -6.59 -19.57 -2.72
#